data_fb4c409edfeb5cbaa0f7e073adcf11f0
#
_entry.id   fb4c409edfeb5cbaa0f7e073adcf11f0
#
_cell.length_a   1.000
_cell.length_b   1.000
_cell.length_c   1.000
_cell.angle_alpha   90.00
_cell.angle_beta   90.00
_cell.angle_gamma   90.00
#
_symmetry.space_group_name_H-M   'P 1'
#
loop_
_entity.id
_entity.type
_entity.pdbx_description
1 polymer ?
#
loop_
_entity_poly.entity_id
_entity_poly.type
_entity_poly.pdbx_seq_one_letter_code
_entity_poly.pdbx_strand_id
1 'polypeptide(L)'
;MINPSINTPKSWLAFELNILHRFEFKSIALPFTGNPALGNYLKRGDVRVMANDPLQSAWTRALATIQNNGEKLSDDQVNAVLEDVYVPRHKLLNPALRTWFSETDSWWFDNIKQNLERLQTPLAYAMAASLAMSVGDYVLSFNEHTRELRQPLSNVFRRLWNALPEPVNNGQNNTCQNKNINEFIAELNGIDLMFLRLPATGGVRYDDSDKAAWREEWLRGGNDFWEEFEISRNGKLGAPVETKSQYLRLLEETLRTASHIKKWAIAHVDSGFVSTQDIAEVIGKINRVEAVYTKDFSELTGMKAVIITA
;
A
#
# COMPACT_ATOMS: atom_id res chain seq x y z
N MET A 1 -16.88 12.55 -1.53
CA MET A 1 -16.87 11.08 -1.72
C MET A 1 -15.49 10.60 -1.35
N ILE A 2 -15.34 9.77 -0.34
CA ILE A 2 -14.04 9.25 0.09
C ILE A 2 -13.72 8.11 -0.87
N ASN A 3 -12.68 8.31 -1.67
CA ASN A 3 -12.20 7.32 -2.62
C ASN A 3 -11.71 6.08 -1.85
N PRO A 4 -12.22 4.88 -2.13
CA PRO A 4 -11.77 3.66 -1.47
C PRO A 4 -10.46 3.16 -2.10
N SER A 5 -9.41 4.00 -2.09
CA SER A 5 -8.07 3.48 -2.25
C SER A 5 -7.85 2.42 -1.16
N ILE A 6 -7.02 1.40 -1.43
CA ILE A 6 -6.63 0.30 -0.53
C ILE A 6 -6.07 0.82 0.83
N ASN A 7 -6.25 2.08 1.14
CA ASN A 7 -5.97 2.70 2.42
C ASN A 7 -7.05 2.30 3.42
N THR A 8 -6.83 1.14 4.04
CA THR A 8 -7.59 0.77 5.24
C THR A 8 -7.58 1.94 6.21
N PRO A 9 -8.73 2.48 6.63
CA PRO A 9 -8.75 3.55 7.61
C PRO A 9 -7.91 3.19 8.83
N LYS A 10 -7.21 4.14 9.45
CA LYS A 10 -6.35 3.87 10.63
C LYS A 10 -7.09 3.15 11.75
N SER A 11 -8.40 3.38 11.86
CA SER A 11 -9.29 2.73 12.84
C SER A 11 -9.47 1.23 12.62
N TRP A 12 -9.21 0.70 11.43
CA TRP A 12 -9.40 -0.71 11.11
C TRP A 12 -8.26 -1.59 11.60
N LEU A 13 -7.05 -1.04 11.71
CA LEU A 13 -5.88 -1.80 12.15
C LEU A 13 -6.13 -2.53 13.49
N ALA A 14 -6.77 -1.87 14.46
CA ALA A 14 -7.10 -2.50 15.73
C ALA A 14 -8.12 -3.63 15.59
N PHE A 15 -9.08 -3.50 14.68
CA PHE A 15 -10.04 -4.56 14.39
C PHE A 15 -9.37 -5.75 13.69
N GLU A 16 -8.55 -5.50 12.67
CA GLU A 16 -7.78 -6.53 11.98
C GLU A 16 -6.89 -7.31 12.94
N LEU A 17 -6.12 -6.61 13.78
CA LEU A 17 -5.26 -7.23 14.79
C LEU A 17 -6.03 -8.05 15.80
N ASN A 18 -7.18 -7.57 16.28
CA ASN A 18 -8.02 -8.30 17.23
C ASN A 18 -8.53 -9.63 16.64
N ILE A 19 -8.84 -9.65 15.34
CA ILE A 19 -9.25 -10.89 14.68
C ILE A 19 -8.05 -11.80 14.44
N LEU A 20 -6.93 -11.25 13.97
CA LEU A 20 -5.72 -12.01 13.70
C LEU A 20 -5.15 -12.67 14.97
N HIS A 21 -5.25 -12.01 16.12
CA HIS A 21 -4.82 -12.59 17.42
C HIS A 21 -5.61 -13.84 17.86
N ARG A 22 -6.71 -14.16 17.18
CA ARG A 22 -7.47 -15.40 17.43
C ARG A 22 -6.89 -16.63 16.72
N PHE A 23 -5.93 -16.39 15.82
CA PHE A 23 -5.22 -17.45 15.11
C PHE A 23 -3.85 -17.69 15.72
N GLU A 24 -3.46 -18.95 15.76
CA GLU A 24 -2.07 -19.34 15.97
C GLU A 24 -1.36 -19.41 14.62
N PHE A 25 -0.40 -18.53 14.38
CA PHE A 25 0.44 -18.51 13.18
C PHE A 25 1.81 -17.89 13.51
N LYS A 26 2.83 -18.31 12.77
CA LYS A 26 4.19 -17.77 12.81
C LYS A 26 4.57 -17.07 11.52
N SER A 27 3.78 -17.26 10.48
CA SER A 27 4.00 -16.66 9.17
C SER A 27 2.68 -16.22 8.54
N ILE A 28 2.73 -15.04 7.88
CA ILE A 28 1.57 -14.46 7.24
C ILE A 28 1.91 -13.91 5.86
N ALA A 29 1.00 -14.12 4.91
CA ALA A 29 1.03 -13.47 3.60
C ALA A 29 0.04 -12.31 3.55
N LEU A 30 0.49 -11.18 2.98
CA LEU A 30 -0.29 -9.98 2.73
C LEU A 30 -0.29 -9.68 1.22
N PRO A 31 -1.18 -10.28 0.41
CA PRO A 31 -1.16 -10.14 -1.05
C PRO A 31 -1.43 -8.73 -1.56
N PHE A 32 -2.23 -7.95 -0.84
CA PHE A 32 -2.41 -6.51 -1.00
C PHE A 32 -2.04 -5.80 0.30
N THR A 33 -0.82 -5.30 0.37
CA THR A 33 -0.31 -4.65 1.58
C THR A 33 -0.94 -3.29 1.80
N GLY A 34 -1.06 -2.48 0.75
CA GLY A 34 -1.54 -1.10 0.83
C GLY A 34 -0.73 -0.28 1.85
N ASN A 35 -1.35 0.02 2.99
CA ASN A 35 -0.65 0.61 4.12
C ASN A 35 0.12 -0.50 4.89
N PRO A 36 1.44 -0.38 5.06
CA PRO A 36 2.26 -1.42 5.67
C PRO A 36 2.11 -1.54 7.20
N ALA A 37 1.25 -0.73 7.83
CA ALA A 37 1.10 -0.68 9.29
C ALA A 37 0.77 -2.05 9.90
N LEU A 38 -0.11 -2.84 9.27
CA LEU A 38 -0.46 -4.18 9.72
C LEU A 38 0.78 -5.10 9.73
N GLY A 39 1.48 -5.18 8.59
CA GLY A 39 2.68 -6.02 8.47
C GLY A 39 3.78 -5.61 9.45
N ASN A 40 4.01 -4.30 9.62
CA ASN A 40 4.98 -3.78 10.58
C ASN A 40 4.59 -4.10 12.04
N TYR A 41 3.29 -4.06 12.36
CA TYR A 41 2.82 -4.44 13.69
C TYR A 41 2.99 -5.94 13.96
N LEU A 42 2.61 -6.80 13.01
CA LEU A 42 2.76 -8.24 13.13
C LEU A 42 4.23 -8.66 13.25
N LYS A 43 5.12 -7.99 12.53
CA LYS A 43 6.56 -8.17 12.64
C LYS A 43 7.07 -7.94 14.07
N ARG A 44 6.51 -6.99 14.83
CA ARG A 44 6.85 -6.76 16.25
C ARG A 44 6.45 -7.93 17.15
N GLY A 45 5.49 -8.74 16.74
CA GLY A 45 5.05 -9.96 17.42
C GLY A 45 5.77 -11.22 16.92
N ASP A 46 7.01 -11.11 16.41
CA ASP A 46 7.85 -12.22 15.92
C ASP A 46 7.25 -13.03 14.76
N VAL A 47 6.28 -12.47 14.04
CA VAL A 47 5.67 -13.09 12.88
C VAL A 47 6.54 -12.83 11.63
N ARG A 48 6.82 -13.87 10.85
CA ARG A 48 7.39 -13.73 9.51
C ARG A 48 6.33 -13.18 8.56
N VAL A 49 6.60 -12.01 7.96
CA VAL A 49 5.68 -11.33 7.07
C VAL A 49 6.18 -11.42 5.63
N MET A 50 5.34 -11.95 4.75
CA MET A 50 5.52 -11.92 3.30
C MET A 50 4.48 -10.98 2.71
N ALA A 51 4.91 -9.81 2.29
CA ALA A 51 4.06 -8.74 1.78
C ALA A 51 4.19 -8.64 0.26
N ASN A 52 3.11 -8.26 -0.40
CA ASN A 52 3.09 -7.92 -1.81
C ASN A 52 2.15 -6.75 -2.06
N ASP A 53 2.48 -5.95 -3.04
CA ASP A 53 1.53 -5.01 -3.62
C ASP A 53 1.88 -4.75 -5.08
N PRO A 54 0.92 -4.77 -6.01
CA PRO A 54 1.15 -4.43 -7.41
C PRO A 54 1.47 -2.94 -7.61
N LEU A 55 1.12 -2.07 -6.64
CA LEU A 55 1.50 -0.67 -6.64
C LEU A 55 2.92 -0.49 -6.13
N GLN A 56 3.75 0.20 -6.91
CA GLN A 56 5.14 0.46 -6.56
C GLN A 56 5.24 1.32 -5.30
N SER A 57 4.33 2.26 -5.09
CA SER A 57 4.29 3.13 -3.92
C SER A 57 4.00 2.35 -2.62
N ALA A 58 3.06 1.42 -2.66
CA ALA A 58 2.75 0.56 -1.52
C ALA A 58 3.89 -0.42 -1.23
N TRP A 59 4.44 -1.04 -2.27
CA TRP A 59 5.63 -1.90 -2.16
C TRP A 59 6.83 -1.17 -1.58
N THR A 60 7.13 0.05 -2.06
CA THR A 60 8.25 0.86 -1.55
C THR A 60 8.09 1.15 -0.06
N ARG A 61 6.88 1.51 0.40
CA ARG A 61 6.59 1.71 1.82
C ARG A 61 6.71 0.43 2.65
N ALA A 62 6.28 -0.70 2.09
CA ALA A 62 6.42 -2.01 2.73
C ALA A 62 7.89 -2.42 2.85
N LEU A 63 8.68 -2.20 1.80
CA LEU A 63 10.11 -2.44 1.78
C LEU A 63 10.82 -1.67 2.89
N ALA A 64 10.51 -0.37 3.02
CA ALA A 64 11.08 0.52 4.03
C ALA A 64 10.79 0.10 5.48
N THR A 65 9.70 -0.62 5.73
CA THR A 65 9.22 -0.92 7.09
C THR A 65 9.18 -2.41 7.40
N ILE A 66 8.57 -3.23 6.53
CA ILE A 66 8.39 -4.67 6.78
C ILE A 66 9.69 -5.43 6.51
N GLN A 67 10.31 -5.21 5.36
CA GLN A 67 11.54 -5.92 5.01
C GLN A 67 12.78 -5.35 5.71
N ASN A 68 12.77 -4.08 6.07
CA ASN A 68 13.86 -3.43 6.77
C ASN A 68 14.00 -3.94 8.22
N ASN A 69 15.09 -4.64 8.50
CA ASN A 69 15.37 -5.19 9.83
C ASN A 69 16.35 -4.35 10.66
N GLY A 70 16.91 -3.26 10.14
CA GLY A 70 17.88 -2.49 10.95
C GLY A 70 18.52 -1.31 10.22
N GLU A 71 18.30 -1.13 8.92
CA GLU A 71 18.90 -0.03 8.18
C GLU A 71 18.22 1.30 8.53
N LYS A 72 19.02 2.35 8.67
CA LYS A 72 18.59 3.73 8.93
C LYS A 72 19.24 4.66 7.92
N LEU A 73 18.56 5.74 7.61
CA LEU A 73 19.15 6.83 6.84
C LEU A 73 20.11 7.62 7.73
N SER A 74 21.35 7.80 7.26
CA SER A 74 22.32 8.69 7.91
C SER A 74 22.06 10.16 7.56
N ASP A 75 22.66 11.08 8.35
CA ASP A 75 22.66 12.51 8.06
C ASP A 75 23.20 12.81 6.65
N ASP A 76 24.30 12.15 6.26
CA ASP A 76 24.91 12.33 4.95
C ASP A 76 23.98 11.90 3.82
N GLN A 77 23.28 10.77 3.98
CA GLN A 77 22.28 10.30 3.00
C GLN A 77 21.12 11.29 2.89
N VAL A 78 20.62 11.80 4.01
CA VAL A 78 19.54 12.80 4.02
C VAL A 78 20.01 14.11 3.41
N ASN A 79 21.24 14.54 3.68
CA ASN A 79 21.82 15.72 3.07
C ASN A 79 21.96 15.56 1.54
N ALA A 80 22.45 14.41 1.08
CA ALA A 80 22.57 14.09 -0.34
C ALA A 80 21.20 14.06 -1.05
N VAL A 81 20.17 13.51 -0.41
CA VAL A 81 18.79 13.48 -0.93
C VAL A 81 18.21 14.89 -1.05
N LEU A 82 18.53 15.78 -0.12
CA LEU A 82 18.01 17.15 -0.07
C LEU A 82 18.92 18.19 -0.77
N GLU A 83 19.97 17.75 -1.44
CA GLU A 83 20.90 18.62 -2.14
C GLU A 83 20.22 19.27 -3.35
N ASP A 84 20.31 20.60 -3.46
CA ASP A 84 19.83 21.39 -4.60
C ASP A 84 18.38 21.12 -5.04
N VAL A 85 17.51 20.65 -4.12
CA VAL A 85 16.15 20.22 -4.48
C VAL A 85 15.24 21.34 -5.00
N TYR A 86 15.53 22.59 -4.69
CA TYR A 86 14.77 23.74 -5.19
C TYR A 86 15.38 24.38 -6.43
N VAL A 87 16.51 23.87 -6.93
CA VAL A 87 17.19 24.46 -8.10
C VAL A 87 16.48 24.02 -9.38
N PRO A 88 15.88 24.96 -10.15
CA PRO A 88 15.28 24.60 -11.42
C PRO A 88 16.36 24.14 -12.41
N ARG A 89 16.08 23.09 -13.15
CA ARG A 89 16.90 22.64 -14.29
C ARG A 89 16.28 23.09 -15.59
N HIS A 90 16.88 22.73 -16.73
CA HIS A 90 16.35 23.08 -18.05
C HIS A 90 14.90 22.65 -18.26
N LYS A 91 14.54 21.42 -17.81
CA LYS A 91 13.17 20.85 -17.84
C LYS A 91 12.98 19.86 -16.70
N LEU A 92 11.73 19.67 -16.28
CA LEU A 92 11.36 18.56 -15.40
C LEU A 92 11.54 17.23 -16.15
N LEU A 93 12.10 16.24 -15.49
CA LEU A 93 12.15 14.87 -16.00
C LEU A 93 10.77 14.22 -15.95
N ASN A 94 9.98 14.57 -14.92
CA ASN A 94 8.59 14.12 -14.79
C ASN A 94 7.61 15.31 -14.88
N PRO A 95 7.14 15.67 -16.09
CA PRO A 95 6.18 16.76 -16.26
C PRO A 95 4.82 16.54 -15.62
N ALA A 96 4.42 15.25 -15.37
CA ALA A 96 3.15 14.91 -14.74
C ALA A 96 3.03 15.47 -13.32
N LEU A 97 4.15 15.78 -12.66
CA LEU A 97 4.15 16.42 -11.35
C LEU A 97 3.39 17.76 -11.30
N ARG A 98 3.32 18.47 -12.42
CA ARG A 98 2.56 19.73 -12.51
C ARG A 98 1.05 19.57 -12.37
N THR A 99 0.52 18.39 -12.59
CA THR A 99 -0.88 18.07 -12.32
C THR A 99 -1.20 18.13 -10.81
N TRP A 100 -0.21 17.79 -10.00
CA TRP A 100 -0.38 17.60 -8.55
C TRP A 100 0.17 18.75 -7.71
N PHE A 101 1.22 19.40 -8.19
CA PHE A 101 2.04 20.32 -7.41
C PHE A 101 2.28 21.65 -8.12
N SER A 102 2.60 22.68 -7.33
CA SER A 102 3.09 23.95 -7.87
C SER A 102 4.41 23.75 -8.63
N GLU A 103 4.80 24.73 -9.44
CA GLU A 103 6.07 24.70 -10.17
C GLU A 103 7.27 24.45 -9.23
N THR A 104 7.35 25.18 -8.12
CA THR A 104 8.43 25.03 -7.14
C THR A 104 8.41 23.66 -6.46
N ASP A 105 7.22 23.16 -6.09
CA ASP A 105 7.09 21.85 -5.46
C ASP A 105 7.41 20.74 -6.47
N SER A 106 7.03 20.89 -7.75
CA SER A 106 7.37 19.96 -8.82
C SER A 106 8.89 19.82 -9.00
N TRP A 107 9.63 20.92 -8.95
CA TRP A 107 11.09 20.88 -8.98
C TRP A 107 11.66 20.15 -7.76
N TRP A 108 11.09 20.36 -6.58
CA TRP A 108 11.52 19.68 -5.38
C TRP A 108 11.37 18.15 -5.52
N PHE A 109 10.20 17.66 -5.97
CA PHE A 109 9.96 16.24 -6.17
C PHE A 109 10.80 15.62 -7.28
N ASP A 110 10.99 16.33 -8.38
CA ASP A 110 11.80 15.86 -9.50
C ASP A 110 13.29 15.73 -9.12
N ASN A 111 13.84 16.72 -8.42
CA ASN A 111 15.22 16.68 -7.94
C ASN A 111 15.42 15.62 -6.84
N ILE A 112 14.48 15.49 -5.90
CA ILE A 112 14.50 14.37 -4.90
C ILE A 112 14.58 13.04 -5.63
N LYS A 113 13.75 12.79 -6.63
CA LYS A 113 13.75 11.52 -7.36
C LYS A 113 15.11 11.19 -7.95
N GLN A 114 15.78 12.17 -8.52
CA GLN A 114 17.13 12.01 -9.06
C GLN A 114 18.18 11.79 -7.96
N ASN A 115 18.05 12.48 -6.83
CA ASN A 115 19.00 12.33 -5.72
C ASN A 115 18.84 10.96 -5.03
N LEU A 116 17.63 10.36 -5.02
CA LEU A 116 17.41 9.02 -4.52
C LEU A 116 18.26 7.97 -5.23
N GLU A 117 18.55 8.14 -6.53
CA GLU A 117 19.37 7.20 -7.31
C GLU A 117 20.84 7.16 -6.85
N ARG A 118 21.27 8.12 -6.01
CA ARG A 118 22.62 8.14 -5.41
C ARG A 118 22.71 7.24 -4.17
N LEU A 119 21.57 6.79 -3.62
CA LEU A 119 21.55 5.92 -2.46
C LEU A 119 21.99 4.50 -2.84
N GLN A 120 22.89 3.92 -2.03
CA GLN A 120 23.57 2.68 -2.38
C GLN A 120 22.74 1.42 -2.15
N THR A 121 21.74 1.48 -1.27
CA THR A 121 20.91 0.32 -0.92
C THR A 121 19.45 0.51 -1.29
N PRO A 122 18.76 -0.57 -1.70
CA PRO A 122 17.32 -0.51 -1.95
C PRO A 122 16.51 -0.08 -0.72
N LEU A 123 16.97 -0.38 0.49
CA LEU A 123 16.29 0.00 1.72
C LEU A 123 16.44 1.49 2.00
N ALA A 124 17.64 2.06 1.82
CA ALA A 124 17.84 3.51 1.94
C ALA A 124 16.99 4.27 0.92
N TYR A 125 16.97 3.81 -0.35
CA TYR A 125 16.07 4.33 -1.37
C TYR A 125 14.61 4.29 -0.93
N ALA A 126 14.14 3.12 -0.48
CA ALA A 126 12.74 2.94 -0.08
C ALA A 126 12.35 3.81 1.12
N MET A 127 13.24 3.95 2.11
CA MET A 127 13.02 4.84 3.26
C MET A 127 12.91 6.31 2.83
N ALA A 128 13.86 6.80 2.04
CA ALA A 128 13.86 8.19 1.59
C ALA A 128 12.69 8.48 0.63
N ALA A 129 12.36 7.55 -0.27
CA ALA A 129 11.18 7.64 -1.13
C ALA A 129 9.87 7.66 -0.31
N SER A 130 9.77 6.84 0.73
CA SER A 130 8.60 6.83 1.63
C SER A 130 8.42 8.15 2.37
N LEU A 131 9.53 8.77 2.79
CA LEU A 131 9.52 10.11 3.39
C LEU A 131 9.06 11.16 2.39
N ALA A 132 9.60 11.14 1.16
CA ALA A 132 9.20 12.07 0.11
C ALA A 132 7.72 11.91 -0.25
N MET A 133 7.20 10.69 -0.35
CA MET A 133 5.77 10.44 -0.53
C MET A 133 4.93 11.02 0.64
N SER A 134 5.43 10.95 1.86
CA SER A 134 4.75 11.54 3.01
C SER A 134 4.78 13.08 2.99
N VAL A 135 5.85 13.68 2.43
CA VAL A 135 5.91 15.13 2.17
C VAL A 135 4.88 15.52 1.11
N GLY A 136 4.69 14.74 0.06
CA GLY A 136 3.67 15.03 -0.95
C GLY A 136 2.25 14.92 -0.39
N ASP A 137 1.98 13.91 0.44
CA ASP A 137 0.72 13.81 1.16
C ASP A 137 0.46 15.03 2.05
N TYR A 138 1.50 15.52 2.71
CA TYR A 138 1.46 16.77 3.47
C TYR A 138 1.11 17.95 2.56
N VAL A 139 1.77 18.12 1.41
CA VAL A 139 1.47 19.21 0.46
C VAL A 139 0.00 19.16 0.01
N LEU A 140 -0.47 17.98 -0.40
CA LEU A 140 -1.82 17.78 -0.92
C LEU A 140 -2.93 17.82 0.17
N SER A 141 -2.56 17.85 1.45
CA SER A 141 -3.51 18.07 2.53
C SER A 141 -3.97 19.54 2.68
N PHE A 142 -3.25 20.47 2.07
CA PHE A 142 -3.59 21.89 2.06
C PHE A 142 -4.46 22.23 0.85
N ASN A 143 -5.32 23.22 1.05
CA ASN A 143 -6.11 23.85 -0.02
C ASN A 143 -5.59 25.28 -0.28
N GLU A 144 -6.21 26.01 -1.20
CA GLU A 144 -5.81 27.37 -1.54
C GLU A 144 -5.79 28.34 -0.36
N HIS A 145 -6.72 28.16 0.61
CA HIS A 145 -6.84 29.03 1.80
C HIS A 145 -5.80 28.72 2.88
N THR A 146 -5.24 27.52 2.89
CA THR A 146 -4.30 27.06 3.91
C THR A 146 -2.88 26.91 3.39
N ARG A 147 -2.67 27.11 2.10
CA ARG A 147 -1.39 26.91 1.41
C ARG A 147 -0.22 27.67 2.05
N GLU A 148 -0.47 28.90 2.50
CA GLU A 148 0.56 29.74 3.12
C GLU A 148 1.03 29.24 4.50
N LEU A 149 0.28 28.34 5.13
CA LEU A 149 0.65 27.71 6.40
C LEU A 149 1.67 26.58 6.23
N ARG A 150 2.02 26.22 5.01
CA ARG A 150 2.97 25.14 4.72
C ARG A 150 4.38 25.51 5.13
N GLN A 151 5.06 24.55 5.73
CA GLN A 151 6.50 24.67 5.97
C GLN A 151 7.29 24.31 4.69
N PRO A 152 8.55 24.79 4.57
CA PRO A 152 9.44 24.34 3.50
C PRO A 152 9.55 22.82 3.47
N LEU A 153 9.48 22.22 2.27
CA LEU A 153 9.34 20.76 2.12
C LEU A 153 10.55 20.01 2.68
N SER A 154 11.76 20.56 2.54
CA SER A 154 12.97 19.97 3.13
C SER A 154 12.94 19.94 4.66
N ASN A 155 12.30 20.94 5.29
CA ASN A 155 12.11 20.93 6.75
C ASN A 155 11.08 19.86 7.16
N VAL A 156 10.01 19.71 6.39
CA VAL A 156 9.02 18.64 6.62
C VAL A 156 9.67 17.26 6.46
N PHE A 157 10.50 17.07 5.42
CA PHE A 157 11.23 15.83 5.20
C PHE A 157 12.12 15.49 6.41
N ARG A 158 12.95 16.43 6.87
CA ARG A 158 13.82 16.24 8.05
C ARG A 158 13.03 15.95 9.33
N ARG A 159 11.91 16.65 9.52
CA ARG A 159 11.03 16.39 10.67
C ARG A 159 10.45 14.97 10.64
N LEU A 160 9.99 14.51 9.48
CA LEU A 160 9.48 13.16 9.29
C LEU A 160 10.59 12.11 9.48
N TRP A 161 11.79 12.37 8.96
CA TRP A 161 12.94 11.50 9.16
C TRP A 161 13.31 11.37 10.63
N ASN A 162 13.41 12.47 11.37
CA ASN A 162 13.70 12.46 12.81
C ASN A 162 12.60 11.76 13.65
N ALA A 163 11.41 11.68 13.12
CA ALA A 163 10.27 11.01 13.76
C ALA A 163 10.12 9.54 13.36
N LEU A 164 11.00 9.01 12.49
CA LEU A 164 10.94 7.60 12.13
C LEU A 164 11.17 6.72 13.36
N PRO A 165 10.34 5.71 13.58
CA PRO A 165 10.58 4.73 14.63
C PRO A 165 11.81 3.89 14.30
N GLU A 166 12.44 3.34 15.34
CA GLU A 166 13.49 2.35 15.17
C GLU A 166 13.02 1.17 14.32
N PRO A 167 13.84 0.70 13.37
CA PRO A 167 13.52 -0.50 12.61
C PRO A 167 13.36 -1.69 13.54
N VAL A 168 12.37 -2.51 13.26
CA VAL A 168 12.14 -3.74 14.03
C VAL A 168 12.92 -4.87 13.40
N ASN A 169 13.82 -5.48 14.16
CA ASN A 169 14.45 -6.75 13.79
C ASN A 169 13.84 -7.87 14.61
N ASN A 170 13.07 -8.74 13.96
CA ASN A 170 12.49 -9.91 14.60
C ASN A 170 13.23 -11.22 14.25
N GLY A 171 14.41 -11.12 13.67
CA GLY A 171 15.21 -12.29 13.26
C GLY A 171 14.61 -13.13 12.12
N GLN A 172 13.47 -12.71 11.58
CA GLN A 172 12.77 -13.42 10.51
C GLN A 172 13.17 -12.88 9.12
N ASN A 173 13.08 -13.73 8.10
CA ASN A 173 13.23 -13.32 6.71
C ASN A 173 11.90 -12.74 6.18
N ASN A 174 11.65 -11.47 6.52
CA ASN A 174 10.51 -10.73 5.99
C ASN A 174 10.80 -10.29 4.57
N THR A 175 9.84 -10.44 3.66
CA THR A 175 10.00 -10.09 2.24
C THR A 175 8.87 -9.24 1.73
N CYS A 176 9.19 -8.32 0.80
CA CYS A 176 8.21 -7.49 0.13
C CYS A 176 8.39 -7.61 -1.39
N GLN A 177 7.33 -7.95 -2.10
CA GLN A 177 7.34 -8.14 -3.55
C GLN A 177 6.43 -7.12 -4.23
N ASN A 178 6.73 -6.81 -5.50
CA ASN A 178 5.91 -5.97 -6.37
C ASN A 178 5.49 -6.82 -7.57
N LYS A 179 4.57 -7.76 -7.33
CA LYS A 179 4.11 -8.75 -8.31
C LYS A 179 2.60 -8.70 -8.47
N ASN A 180 2.14 -9.33 -9.53
CA ASN A 180 0.74 -9.70 -9.64
C ASN A 180 0.33 -10.60 -8.47
N ILE A 181 -0.90 -10.43 -7.98
CA ILE A 181 -1.40 -11.15 -6.80
C ILE A 181 -1.36 -12.67 -6.98
N ASN A 182 -1.76 -13.18 -8.15
CA ASN A 182 -1.81 -14.62 -8.38
C ASN A 182 -0.40 -15.23 -8.48
N GLU A 183 0.55 -14.51 -9.09
CA GLU A 183 1.96 -14.90 -9.12
C GLU A 183 2.54 -14.96 -7.72
N PHE A 184 2.31 -13.89 -6.93
CA PHE A 184 2.76 -13.85 -5.54
C PHE A 184 2.21 -15.03 -4.73
N ILE A 185 0.89 -15.26 -4.79
CA ILE A 185 0.25 -16.33 -4.03
C ILE A 185 0.77 -17.71 -4.48
N ALA A 186 0.94 -17.94 -5.77
CA ALA A 186 1.43 -19.21 -6.31
C ALA A 186 2.86 -19.55 -5.84
N GLU A 187 3.70 -18.55 -5.58
CA GLU A 187 5.07 -18.74 -5.09
C GLU A 187 5.17 -18.95 -3.58
N LEU A 188 4.08 -18.72 -2.84
CA LEU A 188 4.09 -18.86 -1.38
C LEU A 188 4.22 -20.32 -0.96
N ASN A 189 5.20 -20.60 -0.11
CA ASN A 189 5.42 -21.91 0.48
C ASN A 189 5.56 -21.82 1.99
N GLY A 190 4.90 -22.73 2.72
CA GLY A 190 5.03 -22.84 4.16
C GLY A 190 4.54 -21.59 4.91
N ILE A 191 3.44 -21.01 4.45
CA ILE A 191 2.73 -19.89 5.08
C ILE A 191 1.55 -20.42 5.88
N ASP A 192 1.45 -19.96 7.12
CA ASP A 192 0.39 -20.44 8.03
C ASP A 192 -0.94 -19.76 7.76
N LEU A 193 -0.93 -18.46 7.43
CA LEU A 193 -2.11 -17.63 7.28
C LEU A 193 -1.98 -16.67 6.08
N MET A 194 -3.01 -16.53 5.29
CA MET A 194 -3.17 -15.44 4.32
C MET A 194 -4.18 -14.43 4.86
N PHE A 195 -3.77 -13.16 4.92
CA PHE A 195 -4.67 -12.04 5.17
C PHE A 195 -4.87 -11.24 3.88
N LEU A 196 -6.04 -11.37 3.28
CA LEU A 196 -6.38 -10.75 2.01
C LEU A 196 -7.37 -9.60 2.22
N ARG A 197 -6.90 -8.37 2.03
CA ARG A 197 -7.80 -7.21 1.91
C ARG A 197 -8.36 -7.18 0.49
N LEU A 198 -9.66 -7.33 0.38
CA LEU A 198 -10.31 -7.28 -0.93
C LEU A 198 -10.28 -5.86 -1.49
N PRO A 199 -9.86 -5.68 -2.75
CA PRO A 199 -9.96 -4.39 -3.42
C PRO A 199 -11.42 -4.00 -3.64
N ALA A 200 -11.67 -2.69 -3.75
CA ALA A 200 -13.02 -2.20 -4.04
C ALA A 200 -13.54 -2.77 -5.38
N THR A 201 -14.84 -3.05 -5.42
CA THR A 201 -15.50 -3.68 -6.58
C THR A 201 -15.44 -2.84 -7.86
N GLY A 202 -15.39 -1.51 -7.74
CA GLY A 202 -15.18 -0.59 -8.86
C GLY A 202 -13.75 -0.56 -9.41
N GLY A 203 -12.85 -1.35 -8.83
CA GLY A 203 -11.43 -1.25 -9.09
C GLY A 203 -10.83 0.06 -8.54
N VAL A 204 -9.52 0.14 -8.56
CA VAL A 204 -8.84 1.41 -8.31
C VAL A 204 -8.71 2.08 -9.68
N ARG A 205 -9.59 3.02 -9.99
CA ARG A 205 -9.40 3.91 -11.13
C ARG A 205 -8.50 5.04 -10.66
N TYR A 206 -7.32 5.09 -11.19
CA TYR A 206 -6.41 6.21 -10.99
C TYR A 206 -6.76 7.27 -12.02
N ASP A 207 -7.75 8.08 -11.68
CA ASP A 207 -8.03 9.32 -12.39
C ASP A 207 -7.38 10.50 -11.63
N ASP A 208 -7.35 11.66 -12.25
CA ASP A 208 -6.78 12.89 -11.68
C ASP A 208 -7.44 13.29 -10.34
N SER A 209 -8.56 12.66 -9.96
CA SER A 209 -9.25 12.88 -8.70
C SER A 209 -8.63 12.10 -7.53
N ASP A 210 -7.88 11.02 -7.81
CA ASP A 210 -7.21 10.24 -6.77
C ASP A 210 -5.81 10.79 -6.44
N LYS A 211 -5.76 11.65 -5.42
CA LYS A 211 -4.50 12.20 -4.91
C LYS A 211 -3.45 11.15 -4.55
N ALA A 212 -3.77 9.87 -4.55
CA ALA A 212 -2.80 8.80 -4.33
C ALA A 212 -2.04 8.42 -5.61
N ALA A 213 -2.58 8.72 -6.79
CA ALA A 213 -1.99 8.41 -8.09
C ALA A 213 -0.64 9.10 -8.29
N TRP A 214 -0.46 10.33 -7.76
CA TRP A 214 0.79 11.06 -7.85
C TRP A 214 2.01 10.26 -7.37
N ARG A 215 1.84 9.37 -6.39
CA ARG A 215 2.93 8.57 -5.84
C ARG A 215 3.46 7.57 -6.85
N GLU A 216 2.54 6.91 -7.58
CA GLU A 216 2.91 6.01 -8.67
C GLU A 216 3.60 6.77 -9.81
N GLU A 217 3.00 7.89 -10.24
CA GLU A 217 3.54 8.73 -11.30
C GLU A 217 4.92 9.30 -10.93
N TRP A 218 5.10 9.69 -9.67
CA TRP A 218 6.40 10.16 -9.20
C TRP A 218 7.45 9.03 -9.18
N LEU A 219 7.11 7.87 -8.66
CA LEU A 219 8.03 6.73 -8.57
C LEU A 219 8.39 6.18 -9.96
N ARG A 220 7.44 6.14 -10.88
CA ARG A 220 7.61 5.62 -12.24
C ARG A 220 8.15 6.65 -13.22
N GLY A 221 8.19 7.93 -12.84
CA GLY A 221 8.78 9.00 -13.64
C GLY A 221 7.85 9.62 -14.69
N GLY A 222 6.55 9.38 -14.61
CA GLY A 222 5.55 9.92 -15.52
C GLY A 222 4.18 9.28 -15.33
N ASN A 223 3.24 9.60 -16.21
CA ASN A 223 1.90 9.05 -16.24
C ASN A 223 1.62 8.09 -17.42
N ASP A 224 2.59 7.89 -18.30
CA ASP A 224 2.43 7.06 -19.51
C ASP A 224 2.25 5.57 -19.20
N PHE A 225 2.66 5.13 -17.99
CA PHE A 225 2.59 3.73 -17.59
C PHE A 225 1.15 3.24 -17.24
N TRP A 226 0.18 4.14 -17.05
CA TRP A 226 -1.15 3.74 -16.56
C TRP A 226 -1.86 2.76 -17.50
N GLU A 227 -1.77 2.97 -18.81
CA GLU A 227 -2.39 2.07 -19.78
C GLU A 227 -1.79 0.65 -19.70
N GLU A 228 -0.47 0.54 -19.68
CA GLU A 228 0.22 -0.74 -19.54
C GLU A 228 -0.09 -1.40 -18.20
N PHE A 229 -0.15 -0.61 -17.13
CA PHE A 229 -0.48 -1.09 -15.80
C PHE A 229 -1.92 -1.65 -15.73
N GLU A 230 -2.88 -0.98 -16.35
CA GLU A 230 -4.26 -1.48 -16.42
C GLU A 230 -4.36 -2.76 -17.26
N ILE A 231 -3.67 -2.82 -18.40
CA ILE A 231 -3.59 -4.03 -19.23
C ILE A 231 -3.01 -5.19 -18.42
N SER A 232 -1.95 -4.97 -17.67
CA SER A 232 -1.29 -6.01 -16.85
C SER A 232 -2.18 -6.57 -15.74
N ARG A 233 -3.16 -5.80 -15.28
CA ARG A 233 -4.14 -6.17 -14.25
C ARG A 233 -5.43 -6.75 -14.80
N ASN A 234 -5.68 -6.59 -16.09
CA ASN A 234 -6.92 -7.07 -16.71
C ASN A 234 -7.13 -8.57 -16.44
N GLY A 235 -8.34 -8.92 -16.07
CA GLY A 235 -8.69 -10.30 -15.73
C GLY A 235 -8.14 -10.79 -14.39
N LYS A 236 -7.67 -9.92 -13.50
CA LYS A 236 -7.11 -10.26 -12.18
C LYS A 236 -7.85 -9.50 -11.07
N LEU A 237 -7.85 -10.05 -9.87
CA LEU A 237 -8.47 -9.39 -8.71
C LEU A 237 -7.80 -8.01 -8.47
N GLY A 238 -8.63 -6.97 -8.34
CA GLY A 238 -8.20 -5.58 -8.22
C GLY A 238 -8.21 -4.80 -9.55
N ALA A 239 -8.46 -5.45 -10.69
CA ALA A 239 -8.80 -4.76 -11.92
C ALA A 239 -10.21 -4.12 -11.82
N PRO A 240 -10.49 -3.05 -12.59
CA PRO A 240 -11.86 -2.55 -12.74
C PRO A 240 -12.77 -3.65 -13.28
N VAL A 241 -13.94 -3.82 -12.68
CA VAL A 241 -14.96 -4.76 -13.13
C VAL A 241 -16.31 -4.06 -13.21
N GLU A 242 -17.12 -4.42 -14.18
CA GLU A 242 -18.43 -3.81 -14.40
C GLU A 242 -19.56 -4.60 -13.71
N THR A 243 -19.33 -5.89 -13.45
CA THR A 243 -20.36 -6.76 -12.92
C THR A 243 -19.92 -7.55 -11.69
N LYS A 244 -20.89 -7.85 -10.83
CA LYS A 244 -20.74 -8.74 -9.68
C LYS A 244 -20.14 -10.09 -10.07
N SER A 245 -20.62 -10.69 -11.15
CA SER A 245 -20.16 -11.99 -11.63
C SER A 245 -18.68 -11.99 -12.00
N GLN A 246 -18.21 -10.91 -12.66
CA GLN A 246 -16.79 -10.76 -12.97
C GLN A 246 -15.95 -10.70 -11.70
N TYR A 247 -16.36 -9.87 -10.74
CA TYR A 247 -15.63 -9.75 -9.47
C TYR A 247 -15.53 -11.08 -8.72
N LEU A 248 -16.67 -11.78 -8.56
CA LEU A 248 -16.71 -13.04 -7.83
C LEU A 248 -15.92 -14.15 -8.55
N ARG A 249 -15.88 -14.14 -9.87
CA ARG A 249 -15.02 -15.05 -10.65
C ARG A 249 -13.54 -14.80 -10.37
N LEU A 250 -13.10 -13.53 -10.43
CA LEU A 250 -11.70 -13.16 -10.16
C LEU A 250 -11.29 -13.48 -8.71
N LEU A 251 -12.22 -13.27 -7.77
CA LEU A 251 -12.02 -13.68 -6.39
C LEU A 251 -11.87 -15.20 -6.27
N GLU A 252 -12.75 -15.97 -6.90
CA GLU A 252 -12.70 -17.44 -6.89
C GLU A 252 -11.38 -17.96 -7.48
N GLU A 253 -10.94 -17.42 -8.62
CA GLU A 253 -9.66 -17.77 -9.27
C GLU A 253 -8.47 -17.49 -8.34
N THR A 254 -8.46 -16.33 -7.68
CA THR A 254 -7.42 -15.96 -6.70
C THR A 254 -7.41 -16.89 -5.50
N LEU A 255 -8.58 -17.22 -4.94
CA LEU A 255 -8.69 -18.13 -3.79
C LEU A 255 -8.35 -19.57 -4.15
N ARG A 256 -8.63 -20.02 -5.38
CA ARG A 256 -8.16 -21.33 -5.87
C ARG A 256 -6.64 -21.40 -5.94
N THR A 257 -5.98 -20.34 -6.37
CA THR A 257 -4.51 -20.24 -6.34
C THR A 257 -3.98 -20.31 -4.90
N ALA A 258 -4.73 -19.80 -3.92
CA ALA A 258 -4.38 -19.82 -2.50
C ALA A 258 -4.75 -21.12 -1.76
N SER A 259 -5.31 -22.14 -2.43
CA SER A 259 -5.83 -23.35 -1.80
C SER A 259 -4.80 -24.19 -1.00
N HIS A 260 -3.51 -23.99 -1.27
CA HIS A 260 -2.41 -24.60 -0.53
C HIS A 260 -2.14 -23.94 0.83
N ILE A 261 -2.71 -22.75 1.11
CA ILE A 261 -2.59 -22.05 2.39
C ILE A 261 -3.81 -22.43 3.23
N LYS A 262 -3.58 -22.99 4.41
CA LYS A 262 -4.64 -23.62 5.22
C LYS A 262 -5.60 -22.64 5.90
N LYS A 263 -5.12 -21.46 6.30
CA LYS A 263 -5.91 -20.48 7.05
C LYS A 263 -6.02 -19.20 6.27
N TRP A 264 -7.23 -18.67 6.18
CA TRP A 264 -7.51 -17.41 5.50
C TRP A 264 -8.24 -16.44 6.42
N ALA A 265 -7.89 -15.18 6.36
CA ALA A 265 -8.66 -14.06 6.89
C ALA A 265 -8.87 -13.06 5.75
N ILE A 266 -10.09 -12.91 5.31
CA ILE A 266 -10.46 -12.12 4.13
C ILE A 266 -11.20 -10.88 4.61
N ALA A 267 -10.57 -9.72 4.48
CA ALA A 267 -11.11 -8.44 4.89
C ALA A 267 -11.87 -7.79 3.74
N HIS A 268 -13.07 -7.34 4.02
CA HIS A 268 -14.00 -6.76 3.05
C HIS A 268 -14.68 -5.53 3.64
N VAL A 269 -14.99 -4.58 2.77
CA VAL A 269 -15.88 -3.44 3.08
C VAL A 269 -17.25 -3.77 2.55
N ASP A 270 -18.25 -3.76 3.42
CA ASP A 270 -19.64 -3.96 3.00
C ASP A 270 -20.15 -2.70 2.25
N SER A 271 -19.77 -2.61 0.97
CA SER A 271 -20.13 -1.51 0.07
C SER A 271 -20.13 -1.98 -1.39
N GLY A 272 -20.94 -1.35 -2.22
CA GLY A 272 -21.01 -1.69 -3.63
C GLY A 272 -21.99 -2.83 -3.94
N PHE A 273 -21.78 -3.54 -5.06
CA PHE A 273 -22.70 -4.55 -5.56
C PHE A 273 -22.39 -6.00 -5.11
N VAL A 274 -21.33 -6.19 -4.31
CA VAL A 274 -20.94 -7.50 -3.75
C VAL A 274 -21.18 -7.49 -2.24
N SER A 275 -22.01 -8.41 -1.78
CA SER A 275 -22.34 -8.56 -0.36
C SER A 275 -21.37 -9.48 0.36
N THR A 276 -21.33 -9.38 1.69
CA THR A 276 -20.58 -10.31 2.54
C THR A 276 -20.99 -11.76 2.30
N GLN A 277 -22.27 -12.03 2.04
CA GLN A 277 -22.77 -13.37 1.74
C GLN A 277 -22.20 -13.91 0.43
N ASP A 278 -22.15 -13.09 -0.62
CA ASP A 278 -21.57 -13.49 -1.91
C ASP A 278 -20.12 -13.93 -1.78
N ILE A 279 -19.35 -13.19 -0.97
CA ILE A 279 -17.95 -13.51 -0.70
C ILE A 279 -17.84 -14.81 0.10
N ALA A 280 -18.66 -14.97 1.14
CA ALA A 280 -18.68 -16.18 1.94
C ALA A 280 -19.06 -17.44 1.12
N GLU A 281 -19.99 -17.30 0.16
CA GLU A 281 -20.35 -18.38 -0.77
C GLU A 281 -19.18 -18.76 -1.69
N VAL A 282 -18.42 -17.79 -2.21
CA VAL A 282 -17.22 -18.07 -3.02
C VAL A 282 -16.15 -18.77 -2.17
N ILE A 283 -15.90 -18.31 -0.96
CA ILE A 283 -14.96 -18.95 -0.03
C ILE A 283 -15.41 -20.39 0.24
N GLY A 284 -16.71 -20.59 0.53
CA GLY A 284 -17.32 -21.88 0.85
C GLY A 284 -17.20 -22.95 -0.24
N LYS A 285 -16.94 -22.57 -1.48
CA LYS A 285 -16.65 -23.50 -2.58
C LYS A 285 -15.26 -24.13 -2.52
N ILE A 286 -14.34 -23.51 -1.77
CA ILE A 286 -12.92 -23.87 -1.79
C ILE A 286 -12.42 -24.24 -0.40
N ASN A 287 -12.84 -23.51 0.63
CA ASN A 287 -12.46 -23.72 2.01
C ASN A 287 -13.68 -23.56 2.93
N ARG A 288 -13.63 -24.13 4.14
CA ARG A 288 -14.73 -24.02 5.10
C ARG A 288 -14.72 -22.64 5.76
N VAL A 289 -15.81 -21.89 5.60
CA VAL A 289 -16.02 -20.65 6.36
C VAL A 289 -16.19 -20.99 7.85
N GLU A 290 -15.35 -20.43 8.70
CA GLU A 290 -15.37 -20.66 10.15
C GLU A 290 -16.18 -19.59 10.88
N ALA A 291 -15.94 -18.31 10.59
CA ALA A 291 -16.63 -17.21 11.22
C ALA A 291 -16.66 -15.95 10.34
N VAL A 292 -17.63 -15.10 10.61
CA VAL A 292 -17.75 -13.75 10.02
C VAL A 292 -17.77 -12.74 11.15
N TYR A 293 -16.82 -11.84 11.14
CA TYR A 293 -16.67 -10.77 12.12
C TYR A 293 -17.02 -9.44 11.46
N THR A 294 -17.91 -8.67 12.07
CA THR A 294 -18.32 -7.36 11.56
C THR A 294 -18.07 -6.29 12.60
N LYS A 295 -17.56 -5.13 12.16
CA LYS A 295 -17.45 -3.94 12.98
C LYS A 295 -17.99 -2.74 12.23
N ASP A 296 -18.91 -2.04 12.87
CA ASP A 296 -19.50 -0.83 12.31
C ASP A 296 -18.57 0.36 12.57
N PHE A 297 -18.12 1.00 11.50
CA PHE A 297 -17.37 2.24 11.49
C PHE A 297 -18.13 3.36 10.78
N SER A 298 -19.45 3.20 10.59
CA SER A 298 -20.28 4.13 9.80
C SER A 298 -20.17 5.57 10.30
N GLU A 299 -20.09 5.78 11.61
CA GLU A 299 -19.92 7.12 12.20
C GLU A 299 -18.57 7.77 11.84
N LEU A 300 -17.52 6.97 11.64
CA LEU A 300 -16.17 7.48 11.36
C LEU A 300 -15.83 7.52 9.88
N THR A 301 -16.32 6.56 9.11
CA THR A 301 -15.92 6.34 7.72
C THR A 301 -17.08 6.11 6.77
N GLY A 302 -18.33 6.03 7.26
CA GLY A 302 -19.49 5.67 6.46
C GLY A 302 -19.57 4.19 6.07
N MET A 303 -18.73 3.33 6.64
CA MET A 303 -18.56 1.96 6.16
C MET A 303 -18.56 0.93 7.30
N LYS A 304 -18.93 -0.31 6.95
CA LYS A 304 -18.79 -1.48 7.82
C LYS A 304 -17.61 -2.33 7.35
N ALA A 305 -16.74 -2.68 8.31
CA ALA A 305 -15.66 -3.60 8.08
C ALA A 305 -16.10 -5.03 8.39
N VAL A 306 -15.76 -5.95 7.51
CA VAL A 306 -16.04 -7.38 7.68
C VAL A 306 -14.74 -8.16 7.51
N ILE A 307 -14.52 -9.18 8.35
CA ILE A 307 -13.46 -10.18 8.16
C ILE A 307 -14.10 -11.54 8.18
N ILE A 308 -13.92 -12.31 7.12
CA ILE A 308 -14.36 -13.70 6.98
C ILE A 308 -13.15 -14.59 7.21
N THR A 309 -13.26 -15.55 8.09
CA THR A 309 -12.20 -16.53 8.38
C THR A 309 -12.56 -17.90 7.82
N ALA A 310 -11.56 -18.59 7.29
CA ALA A 310 -11.72 -19.90 6.66
C ALA A 310 -10.43 -20.74 6.75
#